data_44f61840b0d8e22d250666cd0933b785
#
_entry.id   44f61840b0d8e22d250666cd0933b785
#
_cell.length_a   1.000
_cell.length_b   1.000
_cell.length_c   1.000
_cell.angle_alpha   90.00
_cell.angle_beta   90.00
_cell.angle_gamma   90.00
#
_symmetry.space_group_name_H-M   'P 1'
#
loop_
_entity.id
_entity.type
_entity.pdbx_description
1 polymer ?
#
loop_
_entity_poly.entity_id
_entity_poly.type
_entity_poly.pdbx_seq_one_letter_code
_entity_poly.pdbx_strand_id
1 'polypeptide(L)'
;MKFTELGLSDSLLKAVNRAGYEEATPIQAETIPMVLEGKDVIGQAQTGTGKTAAFALPILQRLDFDNHNIQALVVSPTRELAIQTQEEIFRLGKDERAKVQVVYGGADIRRQIRNLKQNPQVIVGTPGRLLDHIRRGTVKLDHVKMLVLDEADEMLNMGFLEDIESIIKQVPDERQTMLFSATMPPEIKRIGVQFMKEPHHVKIKSKEMTADTVDQYYVKAKEFEKFDIMTRLFDVQAPELTIVFGRTKRRVDELSKGLEARGYNAAGIHGDLSQQRRTQIMRQFKAGKLDILVATDVAARGLDVSGVTHVYNYDIPQDPDSYVHRIGRTGRAGHKGVSLTFVTPNEMEYLRVIEKLTKKRMLPLKPPTESEAFAGQLAAAEANVDSLVAKTSTEKYADQAAELLQKYDATDLVAALLNDLTKDDASAVPVKITPERPLPRHKGGGGNNRRGGYRGGNRNRNNSHGNGRGGYSHNGRNRDRDRNGGRGDRKSNGYKGRSRDDNRSSNRNHDEGCKQSSKRSYTIRTND
;
A
#
# COMPACT_ATOMS: atom_id res chain seq x y z
N MET A 1 21.72 -22.57 4.99
CA MET A 1 21.79 -23.35 3.74
C MET A 1 22.27 -22.43 2.64
N LYS A 2 23.29 -22.82 1.90
CA LYS A 2 23.81 -21.99 0.81
C LYS A 2 23.00 -22.21 -0.48
N PHE A 3 22.92 -21.21 -1.35
CA PHE A 3 22.23 -21.34 -2.63
C PHE A 3 22.82 -22.42 -3.55
N THR A 4 24.10 -22.73 -3.39
CA THR A 4 24.79 -23.81 -4.10
C THR A 4 24.23 -25.20 -3.80
N GLU A 5 23.52 -25.35 -2.70
CA GLU A 5 22.89 -26.63 -2.26
C GLU A 5 21.47 -26.82 -2.80
N LEU A 6 20.90 -25.80 -3.49
CA LEU A 6 19.50 -25.78 -3.91
C LEU A 6 19.26 -26.30 -5.34
N GLY A 7 20.31 -26.77 -6.04
CA GLY A 7 20.19 -27.30 -7.41
C GLY A 7 20.04 -26.22 -8.49
N LEU A 8 20.48 -25.00 -8.22
CA LEU A 8 20.45 -23.90 -9.18
C LEU A 8 21.63 -23.98 -10.16
N SER A 9 21.43 -23.50 -11.39
CA SER A 9 22.47 -23.40 -12.41
C SER A 9 23.56 -22.40 -12.03
N ASP A 10 24.76 -22.57 -12.59
CA ASP A 10 25.90 -21.66 -12.33
C ASP A 10 25.58 -20.22 -12.73
N SER A 11 24.80 -20.02 -13.77
CA SER A 11 24.33 -18.70 -14.21
C SER A 11 23.46 -18.03 -13.14
N LEU A 12 22.48 -18.74 -12.58
CA LEU A 12 21.63 -18.23 -11.51
C LEU A 12 22.40 -18.04 -10.20
N LEU A 13 23.35 -18.92 -9.88
CA LEU A 13 24.22 -18.73 -8.71
C LEU A 13 25.05 -17.45 -8.82
N LYS A 14 25.59 -17.12 -10.00
CA LYS A 14 26.27 -15.83 -10.25
C LYS A 14 25.30 -14.65 -10.08
N ALA A 15 24.06 -14.78 -10.56
CA ALA A 15 23.04 -13.74 -10.42
C ALA A 15 22.65 -13.52 -8.95
N VAL A 16 22.50 -14.59 -8.17
CA VAL A 16 22.23 -14.58 -6.72
C VAL A 16 23.35 -13.86 -5.96
N ASN A 17 24.62 -14.22 -6.22
CA ASN A 17 25.78 -13.57 -5.59
C ASN A 17 25.87 -12.09 -5.93
N ARG A 18 25.66 -11.71 -7.20
CA ARG A 18 25.64 -10.31 -7.64
C ARG A 18 24.48 -9.54 -7.02
N ALA A 19 23.38 -10.20 -6.70
CA ALA A 19 22.24 -9.63 -6.01
C ALA A 19 22.49 -9.42 -4.50
N GLY A 20 23.63 -9.89 -3.98
CA GLY A 20 23.98 -9.77 -2.56
C GLY A 20 23.28 -10.80 -1.67
N TYR A 21 22.80 -11.91 -2.22
CA TYR A 21 22.22 -12.99 -1.44
C TYR A 21 23.32 -13.96 -1.00
N GLU A 22 23.58 -14.02 0.29
CA GLU A 22 24.64 -14.88 0.89
C GLU A 22 24.09 -16.26 1.22
N GLU A 23 23.00 -16.32 1.97
CA GLU A 23 22.35 -17.54 2.41
C GLU A 23 20.85 -17.56 2.05
N ALA A 24 20.37 -18.75 1.74
CA ALA A 24 18.95 -18.96 1.46
C ALA A 24 18.14 -18.80 2.75
N THR A 25 17.08 -18.00 2.66
CA THR A 25 16.11 -17.89 3.76
C THR A 25 15.35 -19.23 3.93
N PRO A 26 14.72 -19.47 5.09
CA PRO A 26 13.99 -20.73 5.31
C PRO A 26 12.94 -21.04 4.24
N ILE A 27 12.17 -20.01 3.78
CA ILE A 27 11.19 -20.23 2.72
C ILE A 27 11.84 -20.59 1.38
N GLN A 28 12.99 -20.00 1.05
CA GLN A 28 13.74 -20.30 -0.16
C GLN A 28 14.32 -21.71 -0.09
N ALA A 29 14.96 -22.07 1.03
CA ALA A 29 15.58 -23.36 1.23
C ALA A 29 14.61 -24.55 1.10
N GLU A 30 13.38 -24.39 1.61
CA GLU A 30 12.35 -25.42 1.52
C GLU A 30 11.59 -25.41 0.19
N THR A 31 11.32 -24.22 -0.38
CA THR A 31 10.47 -24.11 -1.58
C THR A 31 11.23 -24.39 -2.88
N ILE A 32 12.45 -23.84 -3.06
CA ILE A 32 13.18 -23.91 -4.34
C ILE A 32 13.36 -25.34 -4.82
N PRO A 33 13.84 -26.31 -4.01
CA PRO A 33 14.01 -27.69 -4.47
C PRO A 33 12.71 -28.33 -4.91
N MET A 34 11.61 -28.13 -4.15
CA MET A 34 10.29 -28.70 -4.46
C MET A 34 9.74 -28.16 -5.78
N VAL A 35 9.92 -26.84 -6.03
CA VAL A 35 9.48 -26.24 -7.28
C VAL A 35 10.31 -26.73 -8.46
N LEU A 36 11.62 -26.94 -8.29
CA LEU A 36 12.48 -27.51 -9.33
C LEU A 36 12.09 -28.96 -9.68
N GLU A 37 11.60 -29.73 -8.70
CA GLU A 37 11.02 -31.07 -8.91
C GLU A 37 9.65 -31.05 -9.62
N GLY A 38 9.07 -29.89 -9.88
CA GLY A 38 7.79 -29.75 -10.56
C GLY A 38 6.56 -29.87 -9.65
N LYS A 39 6.72 -29.86 -8.34
CA LYS A 39 5.63 -29.99 -7.37
C LYS A 39 4.89 -28.66 -7.18
N ASP A 40 3.59 -28.72 -6.98
CA ASP A 40 2.80 -27.57 -6.53
C ASP A 40 3.16 -27.24 -5.08
N VAL A 41 3.30 -25.94 -4.77
CA VAL A 41 3.76 -25.50 -3.45
C VAL A 41 2.87 -24.38 -2.90
N ILE A 42 2.46 -24.55 -1.66
CA ILE A 42 1.87 -23.46 -0.85
C ILE A 42 2.93 -22.98 0.13
N GLY A 43 3.47 -21.78 -0.12
CA GLY A 43 4.46 -21.14 0.73
C GLY A 43 3.81 -20.15 1.71
N GLN A 44 3.69 -20.54 2.98
CA GLN A 44 3.17 -19.66 4.02
C GLN A 44 4.29 -18.97 4.77
N ALA A 45 4.53 -17.69 4.46
CA ALA A 45 5.56 -16.86 5.10
C ALA A 45 5.21 -15.37 5.03
N GLN A 46 5.68 -14.58 5.98
CA GLN A 46 5.45 -13.14 6.04
C GLN A 46 6.12 -12.38 4.89
N THR A 47 5.76 -11.11 4.67
CA THR A 47 6.44 -10.21 3.73
C THR A 47 7.88 -9.95 4.19
N GLY A 48 8.80 -9.83 3.22
CA GLY A 48 10.23 -9.62 3.54
C GLY A 48 11.02 -10.87 3.87
N THR A 49 10.43 -12.07 3.79
CA THR A 49 11.12 -13.35 4.02
C THR A 49 11.82 -13.92 2.79
N GLY A 50 11.78 -13.21 1.64
CA GLY A 50 12.42 -13.66 0.41
C GLY A 50 11.55 -14.52 -0.50
N LYS A 51 10.21 -14.48 -0.37
CA LYS A 51 9.25 -15.23 -1.22
C LYS A 51 9.47 -15.00 -2.71
N THR A 52 9.76 -13.75 -3.11
CA THR A 52 9.94 -13.42 -4.54
C THR A 52 11.07 -14.24 -5.16
N ALA A 53 12.23 -14.34 -4.52
CA ALA A 53 13.33 -15.16 -5.01
C ALA A 53 13.01 -16.67 -4.93
N ALA A 54 12.18 -17.10 -3.98
CA ALA A 54 11.78 -18.49 -3.82
C ALA A 54 11.00 -19.03 -5.05
N PHE A 55 10.22 -18.19 -5.74
CA PHE A 55 9.57 -18.58 -6.99
C PHE A 55 10.32 -18.08 -8.24
N ALA A 56 10.99 -16.93 -8.18
CA ALA A 56 11.67 -16.36 -9.34
C ALA A 56 12.83 -17.23 -9.85
N LEU A 57 13.66 -17.75 -8.94
CA LEU A 57 14.81 -18.60 -9.30
C LEU A 57 14.40 -19.89 -9.99
N PRO A 58 13.43 -20.69 -9.48
CA PRO A 58 12.95 -21.86 -10.18
C PRO A 58 12.25 -21.54 -11.52
N ILE A 59 11.49 -20.43 -11.58
CA ILE A 59 10.90 -20.00 -12.84
C ILE A 59 11.99 -19.79 -13.88
N LEU A 60 13.00 -18.97 -13.57
CA LEU A 60 14.11 -18.66 -14.48
C LEU A 60 14.87 -19.91 -14.92
N GLN A 61 15.11 -20.87 -14.01
CA GLN A 61 15.79 -22.12 -14.34
C GLN A 61 15.01 -23.02 -15.30
N ARG A 62 13.67 -22.94 -15.28
CA ARG A 62 12.79 -23.79 -16.08
C ARG A 62 12.25 -23.11 -17.33
N LEU A 63 12.61 -21.84 -17.58
CA LEU A 63 12.28 -21.16 -18.83
C LEU A 63 13.03 -21.77 -20.00
N ASP A 64 12.31 -22.00 -21.09
CA ASP A 64 12.87 -22.22 -22.41
C ASP A 64 13.04 -20.85 -23.09
N PHE A 65 14.28 -20.38 -23.19
CA PHE A 65 14.58 -19.05 -23.72
C PHE A 65 14.44 -18.95 -25.24
N ASP A 66 14.42 -20.08 -25.95
CA ASP A 66 14.16 -20.15 -27.39
C ASP A 66 12.66 -20.09 -27.69
N ASN A 67 11.83 -20.39 -26.71
CA ASN A 67 10.38 -20.32 -26.82
C ASN A 67 9.89 -18.91 -26.49
N HIS A 68 9.33 -18.22 -27.48
CA HIS A 68 8.86 -16.85 -27.38
C HIS A 68 7.39 -16.71 -26.91
N ASN A 69 6.82 -17.76 -26.35
CA ASN A 69 5.50 -17.72 -25.71
C ASN A 69 5.60 -17.35 -24.22
N ILE A 70 4.48 -16.95 -23.63
CA ILE A 70 4.37 -16.74 -22.19
C ILE A 70 4.40 -18.10 -21.50
N GLN A 71 5.41 -18.36 -20.67
CA GLN A 71 5.64 -19.64 -20.00
C GLN A 71 5.35 -19.56 -18.49
N ALA A 72 5.45 -18.36 -17.92
CA ALA A 72 5.14 -18.13 -16.51
C ALA A 72 4.24 -16.91 -16.32
N LEU A 73 3.27 -17.06 -15.44
CA LEU A 73 2.36 -16.00 -15.02
C LEU A 73 2.46 -15.79 -13.50
N VAL A 74 2.72 -14.55 -13.09
CA VAL A 74 2.70 -14.15 -11.67
C VAL A 74 1.57 -13.16 -11.45
N VAL A 75 0.66 -13.47 -10.54
CA VAL A 75 -0.45 -12.61 -10.15
C VAL A 75 -0.14 -11.98 -8.80
N SER A 76 -0.17 -10.65 -8.73
CA SER A 76 0.15 -9.86 -7.53
C SER A 76 -0.98 -8.88 -7.19
N PRO A 77 -1.27 -8.60 -5.91
CA PRO A 77 -2.41 -7.77 -5.50
C PRO A 77 -2.29 -6.30 -5.91
N THR A 78 -1.08 -5.75 -5.89
CA THR A 78 -0.84 -4.32 -6.09
C THR A 78 0.10 -4.05 -7.25
N ARG A 79 0.02 -2.83 -7.79
CA ARG A 79 0.87 -2.37 -8.89
C ARG A 79 2.34 -2.34 -8.47
N GLU A 80 2.56 -1.86 -7.26
CA GLU A 80 3.89 -1.70 -6.67
C GLU A 80 4.57 -3.06 -6.51
N LEU A 81 3.87 -4.04 -5.96
CA LEU A 81 4.40 -5.40 -5.82
C LEU A 81 4.63 -6.04 -7.18
N ALA A 82 3.71 -5.88 -8.13
CA ALA A 82 3.89 -6.41 -9.49
C ALA A 82 5.13 -5.83 -10.19
N ILE A 83 5.39 -4.52 -10.03
CA ILE A 83 6.60 -3.86 -10.54
C ILE A 83 7.85 -4.41 -9.86
N GLN A 84 7.86 -4.51 -8.53
CA GLN A 84 9.00 -5.04 -7.77
C GLN A 84 9.30 -6.49 -8.14
N THR A 85 8.28 -7.31 -8.25
CA THR A 85 8.41 -8.71 -8.68
C THR A 85 8.99 -8.80 -10.10
N GLN A 86 8.53 -7.97 -11.03
CA GLN A 86 9.07 -7.90 -12.38
C GLN A 86 10.55 -7.47 -12.38
N GLU A 87 10.89 -6.41 -11.63
CA GLU A 87 12.25 -5.91 -11.51
C GLU A 87 13.18 -6.97 -10.91
N GLU A 88 12.71 -7.71 -9.90
CA GLU A 88 13.48 -8.77 -9.26
C GLU A 88 13.72 -9.96 -10.19
N ILE A 89 12.67 -10.46 -10.87
CA ILE A 89 12.81 -11.54 -11.85
C ILE A 89 13.76 -11.10 -12.99
N PHE A 90 13.60 -9.87 -13.48
CA PHE A 90 14.47 -9.30 -14.52
C PHE A 90 15.92 -9.20 -14.05
N ARG A 91 16.16 -8.73 -12.81
CA ARG A 91 17.51 -8.62 -12.22
C ARG A 91 18.21 -9.98 -12.11
N LEU A 92 17.47 -10.99 -11.62
CA LEU A 92 18.00 -12.35 -11.48
C LEU A 92 18.18 -13.06 -12.83
N GLY A 93 17.29 -12.81 -13.80
CA GLY A 93 17.31 -13.41 -15.14
C GLY A 93 18.11 -12.62 -16.19
N LYS A 94 18.89 -11.61 -15.79
CA LYS A 94 19.60 -10.72 -16.72
C LYS A 94 20.59 -11.44 -17.61
N ASP A 95 21.34 -12.39 -17.06
CA ASP A 95 22.37 -13.14 -17.80
C ASP A 95 21.73 -14.10 -18.82
N GLU A 96 20.55 -14.63 -18.51
CA GLU A 96 19.76 -15.48 -19.39
C GLU A 96 18.93 -14.67 -20.41
N ARG A 97 18.99 -13.32 -20.35
CA ARG A 97 18.20 -12.41 -21.19
C ARG A 97 16.69 -12.62 -21.08
N ALA A 98 16.22 -13.02 -19.89
CA ALA A 98 14.79 -13.23 -19.63
C ALA A 98 13.95 -11.99 -19.95
N LYS A 99 12.93 -12.15 -20.77
CA LYS A 99 11.98 -11.09 -21.11
C LYS A 99 10.80 -11.12 -20.15
N VAL A 100 10.78 -10.18 -19.22
CA VAL A 100 9.75 -10.08 -18.20
C VAL A 100 8.95 -8.80 -18.39
N GLN A 101 7.63 -8.90 -18.48
CA GLN A 101 6.76 -7.73 -18.63
C GLN A 101 5.76 -7.65 -17.48
N VAL A 102 5.49 -6.40 -17.06
CA VAL A 102 4.49 -6.14 -16.03
C VAL A 102 3.26 -5.45 -16.62
N VAL A 103 2.07 -5.91 -16.20
CA VAL A 103 0.78 -5.33 -16.59
C VAL A 103 -0.06 -4.99 -15.35
N TYR A 104 -0.49 -3.72 -15.23
CA TYR A 104 -1.25 -3.24 -14.09
C TYR A 104 -2.19 -2.08 -14.46
N GLY A 105 -3.23 -1.90 -13.67
CA GLY A 105 -4.22 -0.86 -13.89
C GLY A 105 -3.68 0.55 -13.63
N GLY A 106 -4.28 1.57 -14.28
CA GLY A 106 -3.89 2.98 -14.12
C GLY A 106 -2.67 3.42 -14.92
N ALA A 107 -1.98 2.51 -15.62
CA ALA A 107 -0.98 2.84 -16.64
C ALA A 107 -1.58 2.79 -18.05
N ASP A 108 -0.90 3.45 -18.99
CA ASP A 108 -1.32 3.46 -20.39
C ASP A 108 -1.32 2.04 -21.00
N ILE A 109 -2.51 1.57 -21.36
CA ILE A 109 -2.71 0.26 -21.94
C ILE A 109 -2.02 0.10 -23.30
N ARG A 110 -1.97 1.17 -24.12
CA ARG A 110 -1.32 1.13 -25.44
C ARG A 110 0.18 0.86 -25.31
N ARG A 111 0.81 1.42 -24.28
CA ARG A 111 2.22 1.14 -23.97
C ARG A 111 2.41 -0.31 -23.52
N GLN A 112 1.51 -0.84 -22.68
CA GLN A 112 1.58 -2.24 -22.26
C GLN A 112 1.41 -3.19 -23.45
N ILE A 113 0.46 -2.93 -24.34
CA ILE A 113 0.26 -3.72 -25.57
C ILE A 113 1.52 -3.70 -26.47
N ARG A 114 2.18 -2.54 -26.63
CA ARG A 114 3.44 -2.47 -27.39
C ARG A 114 4.55 -3.32 -26.76
N ASN A 115 4.67 -3.28 -25.43
CA ASN A 115 5.67 -4.08 -24.71
C ASN A 115 5.38 -5.59 -24.80
N LEU A 116 4.11 -6.00 -24.74
CA LEU A 116 3.70 -7.41 -24.89
C LEU A 116 4.03 -7.98 -26.27
N LYS A 117 4.10 -7.15 -27.31
CA LYS A 117 4.54 -7.57 -28.65
C LYS A 117 6.03 -7.96 -28.73
N GLN A 118 6.81 -7.73 -27.65
CA GLN A 118 8.21 -8.18 -27.57
C GLN A 118 8.34 -9.66 -27.16
N ASN A 119 7.22 -10.36 -27.08
CA ASN A 119 7.12 -11.79 -26.73
C ASN A 119 7.82 -12.10 -25.40
N PRO A 120 7.31 -11.60 -24.28
CA PRO A 120 7.86 -11.92 -22.96
C PRO A 120 7.58 -13.39 -22.60
N GLN A 121 8.55 -14.03 -21.96
CA GLN A 121 8.39 -15.37 -21.39
C GLN A 121 7.66 -15.34 -20.04
N VAL A 122 7.80 -14.24 -19.30
CA VAL A 122 7.17 -14.06 -17.98
C VAL A 122 6.29 -12.82 -17.97
N ILE A 123 5.06 -12.99 -17.53
CA ILE A 123 4.14 -11.87 -17.24
C ILE A 123 3.93 -11.79 -15.74
N VAL A 124 4.08 -10.60 -15.21
CA VAL A 124 3.67 -10.24 -13.85
C VAL A 124 2.50 -9.27 -13.94
N GLY A 125 1.45 -9.45 -13.17
CA GLY A 125 0.34 -8.51 -13.29
C GLY A 125 -0.65 -8.48 -12.15
N THR A 126 -1.44 -7.39 -12.10
CA THR A 126 -2.57 -7.27 -11.18
C THR A 126 -3.85 -7.88 -11.80
N PRO A 127 -4.74 -8.51 -11.00
CA PRO A 127 -5.84 -9.33 -11.51
C PRO A 127 -6.69 -8.63 -12.57
N GLY A 128 -7.28 -7.48 -12.27
CA GLY A 128 -8.19 -6.80 -13.20
C GLY A 128 -7.53 -6.37 -14.53
N ARG A 129 -6.23 -6.00 -14.56
CA ARG A 129 -5.52 -5.65 -15.80
C ARG A 129 -5.11 -6.89 -16.59
N LEU A 130 -4.78 -7.97 -15.91
CA LEU A 130 -4.55 -9.27 -16.57
C LEU A 130 -5.81 -9.71 -17.31
N LEU A 131 -6.97 -9.70 -16.67
CA LEU A 131 -8.26 -10.01 -17.28
C LEU A 131 -8.59 -9.09 -18.47
N ASP A 132 -8.30 -7.79 -18.39
CA ASP A 132 -8.49 -6.87 -19.51
C ASP A 132 -7.62 -7.25 -20.71
N HIS A 133 -6.34 -7.59 -20.49
CA HIS A 133 -5.45 -8.08 -21.56
C HIS A 133 -5.86 -9.44 -22.12
N ILE A 134 -6.31 -10.38 -21.29
CA ILE A 134 -6.82 -11.69 -21.71
C ILE A 134 -8.06 -11.51 -22.59
N ARG A 135 -9.06 -10.73 -22.12
CA ARG A 135 -10.28 -10.43 -22.89
C ARG A 135 -10.00 -9.75 -24.24
N ARG A 136 -8.94 -8.97 -24.32
CA ARG A 136 -8.48 -8.32 -25.56
C ARG A 136 -7.66 -9.24 -26.46
N GLY A 137 -7.31 -10.44 -26.02
CA GLY A 137 -6.42 -11.34 -26.72
C GLY A 137 -4.98 -10.84 -26.86
N THR A 138 -4.57 -9.84 -26.07
CA THR A 138 -3.22 -9.28 -26.06
C THR A 138 -2.26 -10.03 -25.13
N VAL A 139 -2.78 -10.84 -24.23
CA VAL A 139 -2.10 -11.84 -23.42
C VAL A 139 -2.78 -13.17 -23.71
N LYS A 140 -2.00 -14.15 -24.17
CA LYS A 140 -2.42 -15.52 -24.42
C LYS A 140 -1.71 -16.44 -23.43
N LEU A 141 -2.47 -17.25 -22.72
CA LEU A 141 -1.96 -18.08 -21.63
C LEU A 141 -1.82 -19.56 -22.01
N ASP A 142 -2.04 -19.91 -23.26
CA ASP A 142 -2.09 -21.30 -23.76
C ASP A 142 -0.79 -22.10 -23.53
N HIS A 143 0.34 -21.40 -23.34
CA HIS A 143 1.66 -22.00 -23.12
C HIS A 143 2.22 -21.79 -21.71
N VAL A 144 1.40 -21.29 -20.78
CA VAL A 144 1.81 -21.09 -19.40
C VAL A 144 1.97 -22.43 -18.70
N LYS A 145 3.19 -22.72 -18.27
CA LYS A 145 3.57 -23.92 -17.51
C LYS A 145 3.69 -23.67 -16.01
N MET A 146 3.87 -22.42 -15.61
CA MET A 146 4.06 -22.03 -14.19
C MET A 146 3.15 -20.86 -13.86
N LEU A 147 2.35 -21.03 -12.81
CA LEU A 147 1.45 -20.00 -12.27
C LEU A 147 1.86 -19.69 -10.83
N VAL A 148 2.02 -18.41 -10.52
CA VAL A 148 2.27 -17.92 -9.16
C VAL A 148 1.15 -17.01 -8.72
N LEU A 149 0.62 -17.26 -7.53
CA LEU A 149 -0.28 -16.37 -6.81
C LEU A 149 0.50 -15.80 -5.62
N ASP A 150 0.95 -14.54 -5.72
CA ASP A 150 1.74 -13.88 -4.68
C ASP A 150 0.88 -12.98 -3.82
N GLU A 151 1.07 -13.03 -2.48
CA GLU A 151 0.23 -12.37 -1.48
C GLU A 151 -1.27 -12.67 -1.69
N ALA A 152 -1.62 -13.97 -1.77
CA ALA A 152 -2.97 -14.42 -2.09
C ALA A 152 -4.03 -13.93 -1.07
N ASP A 153 -3.69 -13.88 0.21
CA ASP A 153 -4.53 -13.32 1.27
C ASP A 153 -4.82 -11.83 1.05
N GLU A 154 -3.86 -11.06 0.56
CA GLU A 154 -4.06 -9.66 0.22
C GLU A 154 -4.98 -9.50 -1.00
N MET A 155 -4.85 -10.36 -2.01
CA MET A 155 -5.78 -10.36 -3.14
C MET A 155 -7.21 -10.66 -2.69
N LEU A 156 -7.39 -11.56 -1.73
CA LEU A 156 -8.70 -11.83 -1.11
C LEU A 156 -9.25 -10.60 -0.38
N ASN A 157 -8.44 -9.96 0.47
CA ASN A 157 -8.81 -8.76 1.22
C ASN A 157 -9.21 -7.59 0.30
N MET A 158 -8.68 -7.56 -0.91
CA MET A 158 -9.01 -6.57 -1.95
C MET A 158 -10.22 -6.95 -2.80
N GLY A 159 -10.83 -8.12 -2.59
CA GLY A 159 -11.99 -8.60 -3.31
C GLY A 159 -11.70 -9.22 -4.69
N PHE A 160 -10.45 -9.61 -4.96
CA PHE A 160 -10.05 -10.18 -6.25
C PHE A 160 -10.24 -11.70 -6.36
N LEU A 161 -10.97 -12.34 -5.45
CA LEU A 161 -11.14 -13.79 -5.44
C LEU A 161 -11.69 -14.31 -6.77
N GLU A 162 -12.79 -13.71 -7.27
CA GLU A 162 -13.43 -14.09 -8.54
C GLU A 162 -12.52 -13.82 -9.75
N ASP A 163 -11.77 -12.72 -9.71
CA ASP A 163 -10.81 -12.37 -10.75
C ASP A 163 -9.69 -13.42 -10.83
N ILE A 164 -9.16 -13.85 -9.68
CA ILE A 164 -8.12 -14.90 -9.59
C ILE A 164 -8.64 -16.21 -10.14
N GLU A 165 -9.82 -16.67 -9.70
CA GLU A 165 -10.45 -17.89 -10.22
C GLU A 165 -10.65 -17.81 -11.74
N SER A 166 -11.04 -16.65 -12.25
CA SER A 166 -11.23 -16.42 -13.68
C SER A 166 -9.91 -16.49 -14.46
N ILE A 167 -8.81 -15.97 -13.88
CA ILE A 167 -7.48 -16.06 -14.49
C ILE A 167 -6.99 -17.51 -14.50
N ILE A 168 -7.11 -18.22 -13.38
CA ILE A 168 -6.66 -19.61 -13.25
C ILE A 168 -7.32 -20.51 -14.30
N LYS A 169 -8.61 -20.32 -14.57
CA LYS A 169 -9.36 -21.06 -15.60
C LYS A 169 -8.90 -20.80 -17.04
N GLN A 170 -8.13 -19.76 -17.30
CA GLN A 170 -7.56 -19.46 -18.63
C GLN A 170 -6.15 -20.02 -18.81
N VAL A 171 -5.53 -20.53 -17.75
CA VAL A 171 -4.22 -21.19 -17.79
C VAL A 171 -4.44 -22.70 -17.98
N PRO A 172 -3.61 -23.40 -18.79
CA PRO A 172 -3.73 -24.84 -18.98
C PRO A 172 -3.78 -25.63 -17.66
N ASP A 173 -4.50 -26.75 -17.64
CA ASP A 173 -4.56 -27.63 -16.47
C ASP A 173 -3.23 -28.34 -16.20
N GLU A 174 -2.44 -28.59 -17.25
CA GLU A 174 -1.07 -29.10 -17.13
C GLU A 174 -0.10 -27.97 -16.82
N ARG A 175 -0.14 -27.51 -15.58
CA ARG A 175 0.76 -26.49 -15.07
C ARG A 175 1.23 -26.85 -13.68
N GLN A 176 2.31 -26.21 -13.27
CA GLN A 176 2.73 -26.13 -11.88
C GLN A 176 2.18 -24.84 -11.24
N THR A 177 1.60 -24.94 -10.05
CA THR A 177 1.04 -23.78 -9.35
C THR A 177 1.78 -23.55 -8.04
N MET A 178 2.18 -22.32 -7.80
CA MET A 178 2.80 -21.84 -6.56
C MET A 178 1.90 -20.79 -5.93
N LEU A 179 1.52 -20.96 -4.67
CA LEU A 179 0.71 -20.02 -3.91
C LEU A 179 1.51 -19.52 -2.71
N PHE A 180 1.76 -18.22 -2.67
CA PHE A 180 2.43 -17.57 -1.54
C PHE A 180 1.46 -16.67 -0.78
N SER A 181 1.44 -16.81 0.54
CA SER A 181 0.54 -16.05 1.42
C SER A 181 1.14 -15.91 2.81
N ALA A 182 0.83 -14.83 3.52
CA ALA A 182 1.19 -14.70 4.93
C ALA A 182 0.19 -15.44 5.83
N THR A 183 -1.09 -15.39 5.48
CA THR A 183 -2.19 -16.05 6.20
C THR A 183 -2.89 -17.07 5.32
N MET A 184 -3.62 -18.00 5.94
CA MET A 184 -4.34 -19.07 5.21
C MET A 184 -5.82 -19.12 5.62
N PRO A 185 -6.60 -18.08 5.23
CA PRO A 185 -8.05 -18.10 5.43
C PRO A 185 -8.72 -19.23 4.64
N PRO A 186 -9.96 -19.61 4.98
CA PRO A 186 -10.66 -20.71 4.33
C PRO A 186 -10.75 -20.60 2.81
N GLU A 187 -10.91 -19.39 2.30
CA GLU A 187 -11.02 -19.08 0.87
C GLU A 187 -9.72 -19.39 0.12
N ILE A 188 -8.57 -19.04 0.70
CA ILE A 188 -7.25 -19.34 0.11
C ILE A 188 -6.97 -20.84 0.16
N LYS A 189 -7.34 -21.52 1.25
CA LYS A 189 -7.27 -23.00 1.31
C LYS A 189 -8.13 -23.64 0.22
N ARG A 190 -9.33 -23.09 -0.05
CA ARG A 190 -10.21 -23.57 -1.13
C ARG A 190 -9.54 -23.45 -2.50
N ILE A 191 -8.86 -22.32 -2.79
CA ILE A 191 -8.07 -22.18 -4.03
C ILE A 191 -7.02 -23.28 -4.13
N GLY A 192 -6.26 -23.53 -3.05
CA GLY A 192 -5.26 -24.60 -3.02
C GLY A 192 -5.86 -25.99 -3.33
N VAL A 193 -6.98 -26.33 -2.68
CA VAL A 193 -7.65 -27.62 -2.92
C VAL A 193 -8.25 -27.73 -4.33
N GLN A 194 -8.80 -26.64 -4.86
CA GLN A 194 -9.55 -26.66 -6.13
C GLN A 194 -8.65 -26.60 -7.36
N PHE A 195 -7.52 -25.89 -7.29
CA PHE A 195 -6.73 -25.54 -8.48
C PHE A 195 -5.28 -26.01 -8.44
N MET A 196 -4.86 -26.68 -7.37
CA MET A 196 -3.49 -27.20 -7.21
C MET A 196 -3.50 -28.74 -7.14
N LYS A 197 -2.40 -29.35 -7.60
CA LYS A 197 -2.21 -30.80 -7.62
C LYS A 197 -1.37 -31.23 -6.41
N GLU A 198 -2.00 -31.83 -5.41
CA GLU A 198 -1.34 -32.32 -4.19
C GLU A 198 -0.26 -31.36 -3.65
N PRO A 199 -0.62 -30.08 -3.32
CA PRO A 199 0.36 -29.07 -3.03
C PRO A 199 1.12 -29.36 -1.73
N HIS A 200 2.45 -29.25 -1.78
CA HIS A 200 3.29 -29.26 -0.59
C HIS A 200 3.13 -27.97 0.20
N HIS A 201 2.78 -28.07 1.48
CA HIS A 201 2.58 -26.92 2.34
C HIS A 201 3.86 -26.62 3.15
N VAL A 202 4.63 -25.67 2.66
CA VAL A 202 5.80 -25.10 3.36
C VAL A 202 5.32 -23.98 4.27
N LYS A 203 5.38 -24.23 5.57
CA LYS A 203 4.98 -23.24 6.58
C LYS A 203 6.18 -22.83 7.41
N ILE A 204 6.69 -21.66 7.11
CA ILE A 204 7.73 -21.06 7.93
C ILE A 204 7.06 -20.50 9.18
N LYS A 205 7.30 -21.16 10.30
CA LYS A 205 6.93 -20.59 11.59
C LYS A 205 7.69 -19.27 11.71
N SER A 206 6.98 -18.15 11.62
CA SER A 206 7.56 -16.90 12.08
C SER A 206 7.94 -17.14 13.54
N LYS A 207 9.21 -17.41 13.81
CA LYS A 207 9.73 -17.01 15.10
C LYS A 207 9.32 -15.56 15.17
N GLU A 208 8.56 -15.17 16.16
CA GLU A 208 7.96 -13.88 16.50
C GLU A 208 8.74 -12.62 16.05
N MET A 209 9.37 -12.69 14.85
CA MET A 209 10.40 -11.75 14.36
C MET A 209 9.90 -10.31 14.24
N THR A 210 8.64 -10.09 13.90
CA THR A 210 8.09 -8.72 13.86
C THR A 210 7.60 -8.25 15.21
N ALA A 211 7.21 -9.18 16.11
CA ALA A 211 6.79 -8.82 17.44
C ALA A 211 7.97 -8.47 18.35
N ASP A 212 9.13 -9.12 18.18
CA ASP A 212 10.30 -8.93 19.03
C ASP A 212 11.21 -7.79 18.58
N THR A 213 11.24 -7.46 17.28
CA THR A 213 12.04 -6.35 16.73
C THR A 213 11.33 -5.01 16.74
N VAL A 214 10.00 -4.98 16.97
CA VAL A 214 9.21 -3.75 16.98
C VAL A 214 8.70 -3.46 18.38
N ASP A 215 9.11 -2.33 18.93
CA ASP A 215 8.55 -1.79 20.17
C ASP A 215 7.17 -1.18 19.86
N GLN A 216 6.13 -1.65 20.57
CA GLN A 216 4.75 -1.30 20.27
C GLN A 216 4.15 -0.47 21.39
N TYR A 217 3.69 0.73 21.02
CA TYR A 217 3.07 1.66 21.93
C TYR A 217 1.67 2.06 21.46
N TYR A 218 0.81 2.47 22.40
CA TYR A 218 -0.41 3.16 22.07
C TYR A 218 -0.52 4.50 22.80
N VAL A 219 -1.16 5.47 22.13
CA VAL A 219 -1.43 6.79 22.66
C VAL A 219 -2.93 6.98 22.72
N LYS A 220 -3.46 7.20 23.94
CA LYS A 220 -4.88 7.48 24.14
C LYS A 220 -5.12 8.97 23.92
N ALA A 221 -5.91 9.32 22.88
CA ALA A 221 -6.19 10.70 22.51
C ALA A 221 -7.64 10.85 22.02
N LYS A 222 -8.20 12.06 22.16
CA LYS A 222 -9.43 12.40 21.43
C LYS A 222 -9.10 12.65 19.96
N GLU A 223 -10.08 12.49 19.10
CA GLU A 223 -9.86 12.57 17.65
C GLU A 223 -9.21 13.89 17.20
N PHE A 224 -9.63 15.01 17.78
CA PHE A 224 -9.09 16.33 17.44
C PHE A 224 -7.71 16.63 18.04
N GLU A 225 -7.25 15.83 19.02
CA GLU A 225 -5.93 15.99 19.65
C GLU A 225 -4.84 15.16 18.93
N LYS A 226 -5.25 14.13 18.15
CA LYS A 226 -4.31 13.18 17.56
C LYS A 226 -3.22 13.84 16.72
N PHE A 227 -3.58 14.85 15.92
CA PHE A 227 -2.63 15.49 15.01
C PHE A 227 -1.55 16.26 15.77
N ASP A 228 -1.95 17.06 16.76
CA ASP A 228 -1.00 17.84 17.57
C ASP A 228 -0.11 16.93 18.43
N ILE A 229 -0.67 15.85 18.98
CA ILE A 229 0.12 14.85 19.71
C ILE A 229 1.11 14.15 18.77
N MET A 230 0.71 13.81 17.54
CA MET A 230 1.57 13.17 16.57
C MET A 230 2.76 14.04 16.18
N THR A 231 2.54 15.33 15.93
CA THR A 231 3.64 16.25 15.60
C THR A 231 4.59 16.44 16.78
N ARG A 232 4.09 16.58 18.02
CA ARG A 232 4.93 16.60 19.22
C ARG A 232 5.75 15.32 19.40
N LEU A 233 5.17 14.17 19.06
CA LEU A 233 5.93 12.89 19.08
C LEU A 233 7.04 12.87 18.03
N PHE A 234 6.82 13.43 16.84
CA PHE A 234 7.89 13.55 15.84
C PHE A 234 9.03 14.43 16.34
N ASP A 235 8.71 15.54 17.01
CA ASP A 235 9.71 16.47 17.55
C ASP A 235 10.54 15.82 18.67
N VAL A 236 9.91 15.05 19.55
CA VAL A 236 10.59 14.36 20.67
C VAL A 236 11.38 13.14 20.21
N GLN A 237 10.84 12.35 19.26
CA GLN A 237 11.46 11.08 18.84
C GLN A 237 12.43 11.23 17.68
N ALA A 238 12.36 12.36 16.94
CA ALA A 238 13.17 12.66 15.76
C ALA A 238 13.34 11.45 14.80
N PRO A 239 12.24 10.84 14.31
CA PRO A 239 12.33 9.64 13.48
C PRO A 239 13.00 9.95 12.13
N GLU A 240 13.92 9.08 11.68
CA GLU A 240 14.60 9.26 10.41
C GLU A 240 13.67 9.04 9.21
N LEU A 241 12.91 7.93 9.22
CA LEU A 241 12.00 7.58 8.14
C LEU A 241 10.70 7.01 8.73
N THR A 242 9.58 7.63 8.40
CA THR A 242 8.29 7.33 9.03
C THR A 242 7.20 7.00 8.02
N ILE A 243 6.36 6.01 8.35
CA ILE A 243 5.10 5.77 7.65
C ILE A 243 3.95 6.07 8.61
N VAL A 244 3.02 6.93 8.17
CA VAL A 244 1.77 7.25 8.89
C VAL A 244 0.59 6.63 8.17
N PHE A 245 -0.18 5.81 8.86
CA PHE A 245 -1.37 5.15 8.30
C PHE A 245 -2.65 5.93 8.61
N GLY A 246 -3.33 6.37 7.55
CA GLY A 246 -4.67 6.94 7.61
C GLY A 246 -5.69 6.00 6.96
N ARG A 247 -6.91 5.96 7.51
CA ARG A 247 -7.97 5.04 7.08
C ARG A 247 -8.52 5.33 5.69
N THR A 248 -8.60 6.60 5.29
CA THR A 248 -9.21 7.04 4.04
C THR A 248 -8.25 7.90 3.22
N LYS A 249 -8.52 7.99 1.91
CA LYS A 249 -7.76 8.85 0.98
C LYS A 249 -7.79 10.31 1.44
N ARG A 250 -8.99 10.80 1.83
CA ARG A 250 -9.15 12.16 2.38
C ARG A 250 -8.28 12.37 3.62
N ARG A 251 -8.27 11.40 4.54
CA ARG A 251 -7.44 11.45 5.75
C ARG A 251 -5.95 11.58 5.39
N VAL A 252 -5.50 10.81 4.40
CA VAL A 252 -4.12 10.89 3.91
C VAL A 252 -3.80 12.26 3.35
N ASP A 253 -4.70 12.85 2.54
CA ASP A 253 -4.52 14.20 2.00
C ASP A 253 -4.52 15.28 3.09
N GLU A 254 -5.42 15.21 4.05
CA GLU A 254 -5.48 16.15 5.17
C GLU A 254 -4.23 16.07 6.05
N LEU A 255 -3.79 14.86 6.38
CA LEU A 255 -2.58 14.64 7.20
C LEU A 255 -1.32 15.11 6.48
N SER A 256 -1.11 14.75 5.22
CA SER A 256 0.10 15.15 4.48
C SER A 256 0.18 16.67 4.32
N LYS A 257 -0.93 17.33 3.94
CA LYS A 257 -0.98 18.80 3.85
C LYS A 257 -0.78 19.48 5.20
N GLY A 258 -1.35 18.92 6.26
CA GLY A 258 -1.16 19.44 7.61
C GLY A 258 0.29 19.33 8.08
N LEU A 259 0.95 18.22 7.77
CA LEU A 259 2.37 18.03 8.08
C LEU A 259 3.26 18.98 7.26
N GLU A 260 3.01 19.13 5.96
CA GLU A 260 3.70 20.11 5.11
C GLU A 260 3.54 21.55 5.65
N ALA A 261 2.31 21.92 6.07
CA ALA A 261 2.03 23.24 6.64
C ALA A 261 2.77 23.49 7.96
N ARG A 262 3.12 22.42 8.70
CA ARG A 262 3.94 22.47 9.91
C ARG A 262 5.44 22.22 9.66
N GLY A 263 5.90 22.37 8.42
CA GLY A 263 7.32 22.30 8.07
C GLY A 263 7.92 20.89 8.05
N TYR A 264 7.10 19.81 8.00
CA TYR A 264 7.62 18.45 7.85
C TYR A 264 7.71 18.07 6.38
N ASN A 265 8.78 17.36 6.00
CA ASN A 265 8.92 16.78 4.68
C ASN A 265 8.01 15.55 4.51
N ALA A 266 6.75 15.79 4.25
CA ALA A 266 5.73 14.75 4.16
C ALA A 266 5.11 14.65 2.77
N ALA A 267 4.65 13.47 2.37
CA ALA A 267 3.83 13.30 1.19
C ALA A 267 2.78 12.21 1.41
N GLY A 268 1.59 12.41 0.83
CA GLY A 268 0.50 11.45 0.87
C GLY A 268 0.54 10.48 -0.31
N ILE A 269 0.23 9.20 -0.08
CA ILE A 269 0.08 8.19 -1.13
C ILE A 269 -1.24 7.43 -0.96
N HIS A 270 -2.10 7.45 -1.98
CA HIS A 270 -3.38 6.77 -2.02
C HIS A 270 -3.82 6.42 -3.45
N GLY A 271 -4.91 5.66 -3.59
CA GLY A 271 -5.34 5.08 -4.87
C GLY A 271 -5.75 6.08 -5.95
N ASP A 272 -6.09 7.34 -5.61
CA ASP A 272 -6.53 8.35 -6.58
C ASP A 272 -5.36 9.11 -7.23
N LEU A 273 -4.14 8.96 -6.71
CA LEU A 273 -2.96 9.54 -7.32
C LEU A 273 -2.62 8.85 -8.64
N SER A 274 -2.15 9.65 -9.62
CA SER A 274 -1.59 9.08 -10.84
C SER A 274 -0.38 8.20 -10.54
N GLN A 275 -0.17 7.17 -11.36
CA GLN A 275 0.98 6.26 -11.17
C GLN A 275 2.32 6.99 -11.24
N GLN A 276 2.43 8.01 -12.09
CA GLN A 276 3.63 8.83 -12.19
C GLN A 276 3.92 9.54 -10.86
N ARG A 277 2.91 10.13 -10.22
CA ARG A 277 3.07 10.82 -8.93
C ARG A 277 3.42 9.83 -7.82
N ARG A 278 2.78 8.66 -7.78
CA ARG A 278 3.12 7.59 -6.82
C ARG A 278 4.58 7.17 -6.94
N THR A 279 5.04 6.91 -8.17
CA THR A 279 6.43 6.53 -8.43
C THR A 279 7.41 7.63 -8.01
N GLN A 280 7.08 8.90 -8.26
CA GLN A 280 7.89 10.04 -7.84
C GLN A 280 8.01 10.12 -6.32
N ILE A 281 6.88 10.04 -5.58
CA ILE A 281 6.85 10.07 -4.11
C ILE A 281 7.68 8.92 -3.56
N MET A 282 7.50 7.71 -4.09
CA MET A 282 8.26 6.54 -3.62
C MET A 282 9.76 6.65 -3.85
N ARG A 283 10.18 7.24 -4.98
CA ARG A 283 11.61 7.51 -5.23
C ARG A 283 12.18 8.52 -4.24
N GLN A 284 11.43 9.59 -3.94
CA GLN A 284 11.84 10.60 -2.97
C GLN A 284 11.95 10.01 -1.56
N PHE A 285 10.97 9.18 -1.17
CA PHE A 285 10.96 8.52 0.13
C PHE A 285 12.11 7.51 0.27
N LYS A 286 12.35 6.66 -0.73
CA LYS A 286 13.49 5.72 -0.76
C LYS A 286 14.87 6.43 -0.76
N ALA A 287 14.93 7.63 -1.31
CA ALA A 287 16.14 8.43 -1.35
C ALA A 287 16.36 9.31 -0.10
N GLY A 288 15.51 9.19 0.93
CA GLY A 288 15.57 10.02 2.13
C GLY A 288 15.33 11.51 1.89
N LYS A 289 14.65 11.86 0.79
CA LYS A 289 14.24 13.25 0.49
C LYS A 289 12.86 13.59 1.06
N LEU A 290 12.15 12.60 1.53
CA LEU A 290 10.91 12.70 2.30
C LEU A 290 11.12 11.90 3.57
N ASP A 291 10.79 12.52 4.70
CA ASP A 291 10.96 11.90 6.02
C ASP A 291 9.68 11.14 6.42
N ILE A 292 8.53 11.60 5.94
CA ILE A 292 7.22 11.08 6.32
C ILE A 292 6.39 10.71 5.09
N LEU A 293 6.00 9.44 5.02
CA LEU A 293 5.04 8.95 4.03
C LEU A 293 3.69 8.71 4.70
N VAL A 294 2.67 9.45 4.29
CA VAL A 294 1.29 9.22 4.77
C VAL A 294 0.56 8.31 3.79
N ALA A 295 0.02 7.18 4.22
CA ALA A 295 -0.52 6.17 3.33
C ALA A 295 -1.83 5.56 3.81
N THR A 296 -2.68 5.10 2.86
CA THR A 296 -3.74 4.14 3.17
C THR A 296 -3.18 2.72 3.17
N ASP A 297 -3.86 1.78 3.85
CA ASP A 297 -3.46 0.36 3.86
C ASP A 297 -3.20 -0.17 2.44
N VAL A 298 -4.14 0.05 1.52
CA VAL A 298 -4.04 -0.41 0.14
C VAL A 298 -2.84 0.19 -0.59
N ALA A 299 -2.54 1.48 -0.35
CA ALA A 299 -1.43 2.14 -1.02
C ALA A 299 -0.06 1.79 -0.43
N ALA A 300 -0.02 1.44 0.85
CA ALA A 300 1.19 1.00 1.54
C ALA A 300 1.53 -0.48 1.32
N ARG A 301 0.57 -1.27 0.83
CA ARG A 301 0.81 -2.68 0.49
C ARG A 301 1.82 -2.79 -0.65
N GLY A 302 2.69 -3.77 -0.55
CA GLY A 302 3.74 -3.98 -1.54
C GLY A 302 4.83 -2.90 -1.56
N LEU A 303 4.82 -1.92 -0.64
CA LEU A 303 5.93 -0.98 -0.51
C LEU A 303 7.12 -1.70 0.12
N ASP A 304 8.14 -1.92 -0.67
CA ASP A 304 9.45 -2.35 -0.19
C ASP A 304 10.31 -1.13 0.09
N VAL A 305 10.34 -0.74 1.36
CA VAL A 305 11.19 0.35 1.85
C VAL A 305 11.99 -0.18 3.02
N SER A 306 13.30 -0.14 2.88
CA SER A 306 14.25 -0.37 3.98
C SER A 306 14.48 0.92 4.76
N GLY A 307 14.86 0.80 6.02
CA GLY A 307 15.22 1.96 6.85
C GLY A 307 14.04 2.70 7.49
N VAL A 308 12.81 2.19 7.38
CA VAL A 308 11.67 2.77 8.13
C VAL A 308 11.89 2.50 9.61
N THR A 309 12.07 3.58 10.39
CA THR A 309 12.30 3.50 11.83
C THR A 309 11.00 3.50 12.62
N HIS A 310 10.00 4.24 12.15
CA HIS A 310 8.74 4.43 12.86
C HIS A 310 7.51 4.17 11.99
N VAL A 311 6.51 3.53 12.59
CA VAL A 311 5.18 3.35 12.01
C VAL A 311 4.15 3.98 12.93
N TYR A 312 3.42 4.97 12.44
CA TYR A 312 2.33 5.61 13.16
C TYR A 312 0.99 5.15 12.60
N ASN A 313 0.20 4.47 13.39
CA ASN A 313 -1.19 4.17 13.08
C ASN A 313 -2.05 5.34 13.57
N TYR A 314 -2.17 6.40 12.76
CA TYR A 314 -3.01 7.55 13.09
C TYR A 314 -4.48 7.14 13.29
N ASP A 315 -4.97 6.28 12.42
CA ASP A 315 -6.22 5.55 12.60
C ASP A 315 -5.91 4.08 12.89
N ILE A 316 -6.49 3.56 13.97
CA ILE A 316 -6.39 2.13 14.29
C ILE A 316 -6.95 1.28 13.13
N PRO A 317 -6.28 0.20 12.70
CA PRO A 317 -6.77 -0.64 11.61
C PRO A 317 -8.09 -1.34 11.99
N GLN A 318 -8.91 -1.65 10.98
CA GLN A 318 -10.21 -2.30 11.19
C GLN A 318 -10.08 -3.78 11.51
N ASP A 319 -9.02 -4.40 11.04
CA ASP A 319 -8.72 -5.81 11.27
C ASP A 319 -7.28 -5.98 11.81
N PRO A 320 -7.05 -7.01 12.62
CA PRO A 320 -5.76 -7.25 13.25
C PRO A 320 -4.65 -7.64 12.26
N ASP A 321 -4.98 -8.30 11.15
CA ASP A 321 -3.98 -8.70 10.14
C ASP A 321 -3.40 -7.45 9.46
N SER A 322 -4.24 -6.46 9.15
CA SER A 322 -3.77 -5.15 8.68
C SER A 322 -2.79 -4.48 9.66
N TYR A 323 -3.00 -4.63 10.97
CA TYR A 323 -2.04 -4.13 11.96
C TYR A 323 -0.66 -4.76 11.79
N VAL A 324 -0.59 -6.08 11.66
CA VAL A 324 0.68 -6.81 11.46
C VAL A 324 1.36 -6.35 10.16
N HIS A 325 0.61 -6.18 9.08
CA HIS A 325 1.13 -5.70 7.81
C HIS A 325 1.65 -4.26 7.87
N ARG A 326 1.03 -3.38 8.69
CA ARG A 326 1.51 -2.02 8.91
C ARG A 326 2.81 -2.00 9.69
N ILE A 327 2.88 -2.65 10.85
CA ILE A 327 4.09 -2.66 11.69
C ILE A 327 5.23 -3.42 11.02
N GLY A 328 4.94 -4.40 10.18
CA GLY A 328 5.94 -5.09 9.34
C GLY A 328 6.60 -4.19 8.29
N ARG A 329 6.30 -2.89 8.22
CA ARG A 329 7.08 -1.92 7.42
C ARG A 329 8.34 -1.47 8.15
N THR A 330 8.41 -1.60 9.47
CA THR A 330 9.62 -1.37 10.29
C THR A 330 10.13 -2.67 10.90
N GLY A 331 11.26 -2.64 11.60
CA GLY A 331 11.83 -3.81 12.27
C GLY A 331 12.36 -4.89 11.31
N ARG A 332 12.75 -4.51 10.08
CA ARG A 332 13.24 -5.43 9.04
C ARG A 332 14.75 -5.60 9.08
N ALA A 333 15.23 -6.71 8.54
CA ALA A 333 16.66 -7.03 8.40
C ALA A 333 17.47 -6.90 9.72
N GLY A 334 16.85 -7.25 10.84
CA GLY A 334 17.50 -7.22 12.16
C GLY A 334 17.54 -5.84 12.83
N HIS A 335 17.05 -4.79 12.18
CA HIS A 335 16.92 -3.47 12.79
C HIS A 335 15.74 -3.41 13.75
N LYS A 336 15.88 -2.61 14.82
CA LYS A 336 14.75 -2.29 15.71
C LYS A 336 13.84 -1.28 15.05
N GLY A 337 12.54 -1.37 15.35
CA GLY A 337 11.53 -0.44 14.89
C GLY A 337 10.58 -0.03 16.01
N VAL A 338 9.87 1.08 15.80
CA VAL A 338 8.87 1.59 16.74
C VAL A 338 7.52 1.67 16.04
N SER A 339 6.47 1.21 16.72
CA SER A 339 5.09 1.35 16.27
C SER A 339 4.27 2.09 17.32
N LEU A 340 3.60 3.17 16.89
CA LEU A 340 2.70 3.95 17.73
C LEU A 340 1.28 3.90 17.17
N THR A 341 0.30 3.60 18.02
CA THR A 341 -1.10 3.50 17.62
C THR A 341 -1.95 4.49 18.40
N PHE A 342 -2.56 5.44 17.70
CA PHE A 342 -3.52 6.34 18.30
C PHE A 342 -4.85 5.66 18.51
N VAL A 343 -5.39 5.77 19.72
CA VAL A 343 -6.62 5.10 20.13
C VAL A 343 -7.54 6.08 20.83
N THR A 344 -8.75 6.22 20.32
CA THR A 344 -9.81 6.93 21.03
C THR A 344 -10.40 6.05 22.13
N PRO A 345 -11.08 6.62 23.15
CA PRO A 345 -11.73 5.83 24.19
C PRO A 345 -12.67 4.73 23.65
N ASN A 346 -13.31 4.98 22.51
CA ASN A 346 -14.24 4.03 21.89
C ASN A 346 -13.54 2.91 21.09
N GLU A 347 -12.25 3.07 20.79
CA GLU A 347 -11.45 2.13 20.01
C GLU A 347 -10.60 1.18 20.87
N MET A 348 -10.67 1.30 22.19
CA MET A 348 -9.91 0.44 23.13
C MET A 348 -10.25 -1.06 22.98
N GLU A 349 -11.45 -1.40 22.53
CA GLU A 349 -11.81 -2.80 22.26
C GLU A 349 -11.04 -3.37 21.05
N TYR A 350 -10.85 -2.56 20.00
CA TYR A 350 -10.03 -2.94 18.85
C TYR A 350 -8.57 -3.17 19.24
N LEU A 351 -8.02 -2.30 20.08
CA LEU A 351 -6.66 -2.46 20.61
C LEU A 351 -6.50 -3.83 21.30
N ARG A 352 -7.45 -4.20 22.17
CA ARG A 352 -7.42 -5.50 22.86
C ARG A 352 -7.51 -6.68 21.92
N VAL A 353 -8.29 -6.58 20.84
CA VAL A 353 -8.39 -7.61 19.81
C VAL A 353 -7.05 -7.80 19.08
N ILE A 354 -6.40 -6.69 18.73
CA ILE A 354 -5.06 -6.68 18.11
C ILE A 354 -4.04 -7.33 19.07
N GLU A 355 -3.97 -6.91 20.33
CA GLU A 355 -3.08 -7.48 21.35
C GLU A 355 -3.28 -9.01 21.52
N LYS A 356 -4.53 -9.45 21.50
CA LYS A 356 -4.87 -10.87 21.61
C LYS A 356 -4.36 -11.68 20.40
N LEU A 357 -4.46 -11.12 19.19
CA LEU A 357 -4.00 -11.78 17.96
C LEU A 357 -2.47 -11.79 17.87
N THR A 358 -1.85 -10.65 18.12
CA THR A 358 -0.38 -10.51 18.05
C THR A 358 0.33 -11.14 19.23
N LYS A 359 -0.41 -11.55 20.28
CA LYS A 359 0.10 -12.07 21.55
C LYS A 359 1.09 -11.12 22.24
N LYS A 360 1.12 -9.87 21.84
CA LYS A 360 2.00 -8.82 22.38
C LYS A 360 1.17 -7.69 22.93
N ARG A 361 1.48 -7.26 24.13
CA ARG A 361 0.86 -6.10 24.78
C ARG A 361 1.52 -4.82 24.30
N MET A 362 0.72 -3.83 23.94
CA MET A 362 1.21 -2.49 23.64
C MET A 362 1.39 -1.70 24.92
N LEU A 363 2.49 -0.97 25.02
CA LEU A 363 2.76 -0.13 26.20
C LEU A 363 2.04 1.23 26.04
N PRO A 364 1.41 1.74 27.11
CA PRO A 364 0.84 3.07 27.04
C PRO A 364 1.95 4.14 26.96
N LEU A 365 1.82 5.06 26.01
CA LEU A 365 2.71 6.20 25.88
C LEU A 365 1.94 7.48 26.24
N LYS A 366 2.51 8.26 27.15
CA LYS A 366 1.96 9.56 27.53
C LYS A 366 2.22 10.58 26.41
N PRO A 367 1.21 11.36 25.99
CA PRO A 367 1.42 12.45 25.04
C PRO A 367 2.47 13.45 25.55
N PRO A 368 3.43 13.86 24.71
CA PRO A 368 4.39 14.88 25.10
C PRO A 368 3.71 16.24 25.31
N THR A 369 4.26 17.01 26.22
CA THR A 369 3.89 18.43 26.43
C THR A 369 4.48 19.30 25.31
N GLU A 370 4.01 20.52 25.18
CA GLU A 370 4.56 21.50 24.23
C GLU A 370 6.02 21.85 24.55
N SER A 371 6.37 21.96 25.83
CA SER A 371 7.76 22.21 26.24
C SER A 371 8.71 21.05 25.92
N GLU A 372 8.25 19.81 26.06
CA GLU A 372 9.04 18.62 25.65
C GLU A 372 9.24 18.57 24.14
N ALA A 373 8.21 18.93 23.36
CA ALA A 373 8.31 19.01 21.90
C ALA A 373 9.29 20.11 21.47
N PHE A 374 9.19 21.29 22.04
CA PHE A 374 10.12 22.39 21.77
C PHE A 374 11.57 22.04 22.12
N ALA A 375 11.80 21.40 23.28
CA ALA A 375 13.13 20.90 23.63
C ALA A 375 13.67 19.88 22.59
N GLY A 376 12.80 19.02 22.05
CA GLY A 376 13.15 18.09 20.98
C GLY A 376 13.51 18.81 19.68
N GLN A 377 12.75 19.81 19.28
CA GLN A 377 13.06 20.65 18.09
C GLN A 377 14.40 21.36 18.24
N LEU A 378 14.67 21.92 19.41
CA LEU A 378 15.93 22.61 19.70
C LEU A 378 17.11 21.65 19.61
N ALA A 379 17.02 20.46 20.23
CA ALA A 379 18.05 19.45 20.15
C ALA A 379 18.31 18.98 18.70
N ALA A 380 17.25 18.85 17.88
CA ALA A 380 17.41 18.51 16.46
C ALA A 380 18.06 19.65 15.66
N ALA A 381 17.75 20.92 15.98
CA ALA A 381 18.37 22.09 15.37
C ALA A 381 19.86 22.17 15.73
N GLU A 382 20.22 21.95 16.99
CA GLU A 382 21.62 21.90 17.44
C GLU A 382 22.42 20.79 16.72
N ALA A 383 21.88 19.57 16.66
CA ALA A 383 22.51 18.47 15.92
C ALA A 383 22.67 18.76 14.42
N ASN A 384 21.73 19.51 13.83
CA ASN A 384 21.84 19.97 12.45
C ASN A 384 22.98 20.98 12.28
N VAL A 385 23.12 21.95 13.19
CA VAL A 385 24.23 22.90 13.19
C VAL A 385 25.57 22.16 13.30
N ASP A 386 25.71 21.22 14.24
CA ASP A 386 26.93 20.41 14.40
C ASP A 386 27.29 19.66 13.08
N SER A 387 26.27 19.07 12.45
CA SER A 387 26.45 18.40 11.16
C SER A 387 26.86 19.36 10.03
N LEU A 388 26.30 20.56 9.99
CA LEU A 388 26.64 21.58 9.00
C LEU A 388 28.07 22.07 9.18
N VAL A 389 28.47 22.37 10.41
CA VAL A 389 29.83 22.80 10.76
C VAL A 389 30.86 21.74 10.39
N ALA A 390 30.56 20.46 10.68
CA ALA A 390 31.47 19.35 10.41
C ALA A 390 31.63 19.02 8.90
N LYS A 391 30.60 19.26 8.08
CA LYS A 391 30.57 18.84 6.67
C LYS A 391 30.83 19.96 5.67
N THR A 392 30.68 21.21 6.08
CA THR A 392 30.72 22.36 5.17
C THR A 392 32.03 23.12 5.36
N SER A 393 32.78 23.37 4.26
CA SER A 393 33.88 24.34 4.29
C SER A 393 33.27 25.74 4.51
N THR A 394 33.55 26.30 5.66
CA THR A 394 33.06 27.63 6.05
C THR A 394 33.92 28.77 5.47
N GLU A 395 35.12 28.46 4.95
CA GLU A 395 36.09 29.45 4.42
C GLU A 395 35.45 30.39 3.37
N LYS A 396 34.61 29.84 2.51
CA LYS A 396 33.94 30.61 1.42
C LYS A 396 33.06 31.74 1.96
N TYR A 397 32.56 31.64 3.16
CA TYR A 397 31.62 32.60 3.79
C TYR A 397 32.22 33.33 4.98
N ALA A 398 33.53 33.18 5.21
CA ALA A 398 34.20 33.73 6.41
C ALA A 398 34.10 35.26 6.47
N ASP A 399 34.32 35.93 5.33
CA ASP A 399 34.25 37.41 5.27
C ASP A 399 32.85 37.94 5.57
N GLN A 400 31.82 37.33 4.99
CA GLN A 400 30.41 37.67 5.21
C GLN A 400 29.98 37.38 6.66
N ALA A 401 30.48 36.28 7.21
CA ALA A 401 30.21 35.94 8.61
C ALA A 401 30.86 36.97 9.54
N ALA A 402 32.08 37.43 9.25
CA ALA A 402 32.77 38.49 10.02
C ALA A 402 32.01 39.83 9.96
N GLU A 403 31.50 40.21 8.75
CA GLU A 403 30.67 41.41 8.63
C GLU A 403 29.37 41.31 9.44
N LEU A 404 28.69 40.17 9.44
CA LEU A 404 27.48 39.94 10.22
C LEU A 404 27.75 40.04 11.73
N LEU A 405 28.86 39.47 12.21
CA LEU A 405 29.27 39.53 13.62
C LEU A 405 29.69 40.93 14.08
N GLN A 406 30.10 41.81 13.15
CA GLN A 406 30.32 43.24 13.46
C GLN A 406 29.00 44.03 13.58
N LYS A 407 27.97 43.58 12.86
CA LYS A 407 26.67 44.28 12.77
C LYS A 407 25.69 43.86 13.87
N TYR A 408 25.70 42.58 14.25
CA TYR A 408 24.78 41.97 15.20
C TYR A 408 25.52 41.32 16.35
N ASP A 409 24.90 41.25 17.52
CA ASP A 409 25.41 40.45 18.62
C ASP A 409 25.44 38.94 18.20
N ALA A 410 26.47 38.23 18.60
CA ALA A 410 26.63 36.83 18.23
C ALA A 410 25.50 35.94 18.76
N THR A 411 25.00 36.25 19.94
CA THR A 411 23.90 35.52 20.57
C THR A 411 22.59 35.75 19.81
N ASP A 412 22.29 36.99 19.44
CA ASP A 412 21.10 37.37 18.68
C ASP A 412 21.13 36.71 17.28
N LEU A 413 22.30 36.71 16.61
CA LEU A 413 22.47 36.09 15.31
C LEU A 413 22.25 34.59 15.36
N VAL A 414 22.86 33.90 16.32
CA VAL A 414 22.70 32.46 16.53
C VAL A 414 21.28 32.12 16.93
N ALA A 415 20.65 32.89 17.81
CA ALA A 415 19.25 32.69 18.20
C ALA A 415 18.30 32.82 17.01
N ALA A 416 18.51 33.82 16.14
CA ALA A 416 17.71 33.98 14.91
C ALA A 416 17.88 32.77 13.95
N LEU A 417 19.10 32.25 13.78
CA LEU A 417 19.37 31.07 12.98
C LEU A 417 18.76 29.82 13.58
N LEU A 418 18.80 29.64 14.90
CA LEU A 418 18.14 28.52 15.58
C LEU A 418 16.63 28.61 15.45
N ASN A 419 16.05 29.82 15.53
CA ASN A 419 14.62 30.03 15.31
C ASN A 419 14.19 29.59 13.87
N ASP A 420 14.99 29.89 12.85
CA ASP A 420 14.73 29.47 11.48
C ASP A 420 14.87 27.94 11.30
N LEU A 421 15.78 27.31 12.05
CA LEU A 421 15.99 25.85 12.05
C LEU A 421 14.94 25.09 12.88
N THR A 422 14.31 25.73 13.86
CA THR A 422 13.19 25.14 14.60
C THR A 422 11.88 25.28 13.81
N LYS A 423 10.89 24.48 14.17
CA LYS A 423 9.54 24.52 13.56
C LYS A 423 8.54 25.22 14.47
N ASP A 424 9.00 26.07 15.40
CA ASP A 424 8.14 26.62 16.45
C ASP A 424 6.99 27.43 15.87
N ASP A 425 7.27 28.39 14.99
CA ASP A 425 6.25 29.18 14.30
C ASP A 425 5.32 28.30 13.44
N ALA A 426 5.87 27.28 12.78
CA ALA A 426 5.10 26.35 11.97
C ALA A 426 4.24 25.40 12.82
N SER A 427 4.70 25.03 14.03
CA SER A 427 3.92 24.16 14.93
C SER A 427 2.66 24.85 15.46
N ALA A 428 2.62 26.17 15.49
CA ALA A 428 1.45 26.96 15.87
C ALA A 428 0.38 27.02 14.76
N VAL A 429 0.66 26.60 13.52
CA VAL A 429 -0.31 26.62 12.42
C VAL A 429 -1.49 25.68 12.73
N PRO A 430 -2.73 26.21 12.81
CA PRO A 430 -3.90 25.40 13.09
C PRO A 430 -4.20 24.47 11.92
N VAL A 431 -4.20 23.17 12.18
CA VAL A 431 -4.52 22.13 11.19
C VAL A 431 -5.83 21.46 11.57
N LYS A 432 -6.79 21.48 10.66
CA LYS A 432 -8.07 20.83 10.84
C LYS A 432 -8.08 19.47 10.15
N ILE A 433 -8.16 18.41 10.93
CA ILE A 433 -8.34 17.05 10.46
C ILE A 433 -9.81 16.65 10.65
N THR A 434 -10.49 16.28 9.57
CA THR A 434 -11.91 15.91 9.60
C THR A 434 -12.09 14.56 10.30
N PRO A 435 -12.94 14.45 11.34
CA PRO A 435 -13.17 13.17 12.00
C PRO A 435 -13.68 12.09 11.05
N GLU A 436 -13.17 10.88 11.21
CA GLU A 436 -13.67 9.71 10.50
C GLU A 436 -14.88 9.09 11.20
N ARG A 437 -15.68 8.32 10.43
CA ARG A 437 -16.79 7.57 11.01
C ARG A 437 -16.26 6.59 12.06
N PRO A 438 -16.92 6.49 13.24
CA PRO A 438 -16.54 5.52 14.24
C PRO A 438 -16.52 4.10 13.67
N LEU A 439 -15.59 3.29 14.13
CA LEU A 439 -15.56 1.87 13.77
C LEU A 439 -16.82 1.17 14.30
N PRO A 440 -17.34 0.16 13.58
CA PRO A 440 -18.45 -0.67 14.06
C PRO A 440 -18.09 -1.27 15.42
N ARG A 441 -19.00 -1.26 16.39
CA ARG A 441 -18.74 -1.94 17.66
C ARG A 441 -18.62 -3.44 17.41
N HIS A 442 -17.55 -4.05 17.89
CA HIS A 442 -17.45 -5.51 17.94
C HIS A 442 -18.60 -6.01 18.82
N LYS A 443 -19.59 -6.66 18.21
CA LYS A 443 -20.55 -7.47 18.97
C LYS A 443 -19.77 -8.67 19.49
N GLY A 444 -19.26 -8.57 20.70
CA GLY A 444 -18.72 -9.72 21.41
C GLY A 444 -19.77 -10.80 21.37
N GLY A 445 -19.41 -11.97 20.86
CA GLY A 445 -20.25 -13.18 20.92
C GLY A 445 -20.44 -13.62 22.36
N GLY A 446 -21.23 -12.88 23.10
CA GLY A 446 -21.75 -13.26 24.40
C GLY A 446 -23.02 -14.08 24.16
N GLY A 447 -22.88 -15.38 24.06
CA GLY A 447 -23.99 -16.32 24.12
C GLY A 447 -24.76 -16.14 25.42
N ASN A 448 -25.85 -15.38 25.36
CA ASN A 448 -26.77 -15.25 26.46
C ASN A 448 -27.73 -16.46 26.42
N ASN A 449 -27.25 -17.56 27.00
CA ASN A 449 -28.07 -18.72 27.36
C ASN A 449 -29.00 -18.29 28.48
N ARG A 450 -30.05 -17.51 28.18
CA ARG A 450 -31.20 -17.36 29.08
C ARG A 450 -32.06 -18.59 28.92
N ARG A 451 -31.77 -19.61 29.73
CA ARG A 451 -32.73 -20.65 30.11
C ARG A 451 -33.95 -19.97 30.73
N GLY A 452 -34.99 -19.84 29.94
CA GLY A 452 -36.32 -19.48 30.39
C GLY A 452 -36.87 -20.63 31.24
N GLY A 453 -36.84 -20.48 32.57
CA GLY A 453 -37.54 -21.38 33.49
C GLY A 453 -39.04 -21.21 33.33
N TYR A 454 -39.70 -22.26 32.89
CA TYR A 454 -41.14 -22.43 33.06
C TYR A 454 -41.48 -22.41 34.55
N ARG A 455 -42.25 -21.44 34.99
CA ARG A 455 -43.05 -21.52 36.21
C ARG A 455 -44.50 -21.25 35.85
N GLY A 456 -45.26 -22.33 35.84
CA GLY A 456 -46.71 -22.32 35.85
C GLY A 456 -47.25 -21.68 37.14
N GLY A 457 -48.32 -20.91 37.00
CA GLY A 457 -49.04 -20.28 38.08
C GLY A 457 -50.45 -19.98 37.62
N ASN A 458 -51.30 -20.97 37.75
CA ASN A 458 -52.76 -20.94 37.60
C ASN A 458 -53.35 -20.04 38.68
N ARG A 459 -54.15 -19.02 38.35
CA ARG A 459 -55.20 -18.47 39.21
C ARG A 459 -56.27 -17.78 38.38
N ASN A 460 -57.36 -18.52 38.37
CA ASN A 460 -58.75 -18.16 38.03
C ASN A 460 -59.25 -17.02 38.92
N ARG A 461 -60.03 -16.07 38.34
CA ARG A 461 -61.24 -15.48 38.96
C ARG A 461 -61.85 -14.41 38.03
N ASN A 462 -62.94 -14.81 37.50
CA ASN A 462 -64.30 -14.27 37.40
C ASN A 462 -64.55 -12.78 37.67
N ASN A 463 -65.42 -12.29 36.81
CA ASN A 463 -66.58 -11.37 36.91
C ASN A 463 -66.35 -10.04 36.16
N SER A 464 -67.14 -9.69 35.25
CA SER A 464 -68.55 -9.60 34.91
C SER A 464 -68.91 -8.16 34.48
N HIS A 465 -69.76 -8.05 33.45
CA HIS A 465 -70.63 -6.92 33.06
C HIS A 465 -69.91 -5.68 32.44
N GLY A 466 -70.31 -5.17 31.31
CA GLY A 466 -71.57 -4.96 30.65
C GLY A 466 -71.46 -4.22 29.34
N ASN A 467 -72.27 -4.56 28.48
CA ASN A 467 -73.11 -3.83 27.54
C ASN A 467 -72.60 -2.66 26.70
N GLY A 468 -72.81 -2.81 25.41
CA GLY A 468 -73.26 -1.71 24.57
C GLY A 468 -72.81 -1.75 23.11
N ARG A 469 -73.58 -2.48 22.29
CA ARG A 469 -74.16 -2.09 21.00
C ARG A 469 -73.34 -1.17 20.10
N GLY A 470 -73.07 -1.53 18.92
CA GLY A 470 -73.76 -1.68 17.61
C GLY A 470 -72.81 -1.14 16.60
N GLY A 471 -72.67 -1.55 15.40
CA GLY A 471 -73.48 -2.23 14.48
C GLY A 471 -72.92 -2.04 13.10
N TYR A 472 -73.05 -3.08 12.32
CA TYR A 472 -73.11 -3.13 10.85
C TYR A 472 -71.83 -2.74 10.04
N SER A 473 -71.20 -3.70 9.38
CA SER A 473 -71.61 -4.49 8.23
C SER A 473 -71.28 -3.86 6.87
N HIS A 474 -70.57 -4.56 6.11
CA HIS A 474 -70.69 -5.12 4.76
C HIS A 474 -69.39 -4.91 3.95
N ASN A 475 -68.67 -5.97 3.62
CA ASN A 475 -68.89 -6.93 2.51
C ASN A 475 -68.64 -6.35 1.10
N GLY A 476 -67.79 -7.04 0.37
CA GLY A 476 -67.89 -7.08 -1.08
C GLY A 476 -66.54 -6.93 -1.81
N ARG A 477 -65.83 -8.01 -2.00
CA ARG A 477 -65.71 -8.82 -3.24
C ARG A 477 -65.28 -8.07 -4.51
N ASN A 478 -64.07 -8.49 -4.98
CA ASN A 478 -63.76 -9.00 -6.33
C ASN A 478 -64.06 -8.16 -7.59
N ARG A 479 -63.07 -8.06 -8.39
CA ARG A 479 -62.90 -8.61 -9.77
C ARG A 479 -62.10 -7.68 -10.69
N ASP A 480 -61.00 -8.25 -11.13
CA ASP A 480 -60.56 -8.36 -12.54
C ASP A 480 -61.13 -7.39 -13.60
N ARG A 481 -60.23 -6.91 -14.38
CA ARG A 481 -60.10 -7.01 -15.85
C ARG A 481 -59.52 -5.80 -16.55
N ASP A 482 -58.39 -6.09 -17.14
CA ASP A 482 -58.09 -5.91 -18.56
C ASP A 482 -58.45 -4.63 -19.33
N ARG A 483 -57.45 -4.30 -20.13
CA ARG A 483 -57.46 -3.77 -21.51
C ARG A 483 -57.35 -2.27 -21.76
N ASN A 484 -56.18 -2.01 -22.33
CA ASN A 484 -56.08 -1.55 -23.75
C ASN A 484 -56.38 -0.07 -24.08
N GLY A 485 -55.38 0.53 -24.71
CA GLY A 485 -55.65 1.26 -25.95
C GLY A 485 -55.52 2.78 -25.91
N GLY A 486 -54.61 3.27 -26.74
CA GLY A 486 -54.89 4.45 -27.55
C GLY A 486 -54.05 5.71 -27.29
N ARG A 487 -53.02 5.91 -28.06
CA ARG A 487 -52.86 6.90 -29.15
C ARG A 487 -53.39 8.33 -28.90
N GLY A 488 -52.49 9.26 -29.15
CA GLY A 488 -52.81 10.64 -29.54
C GLY A 488 -51.68 11.58 -29.11
N ASP A 489 -50.73 11.84 -29.87
CA ASP A 489 -50.49 12.78 -30.98
C ASP A 489 -50.56 14.28 -30.61
N ARG A 490 -49.51 14.97 -31.09
CA ARG A 490 -49.42 16.38 -31.51
C ARG A 490 -49.06 17.38 -30.42
N LYS A 491 -48.14 18.34 -30.59
CA LYS A 491 -47.43 19.04 -31.69
C LYS A 491 -46.39 19.94 -30.99
N SER A 492 -45.16 20.02 -31.41
CA SER A 492 -44.52 20.91 -32.41
C SER A 492 -44.33 22.37 -31.95
N ASN A 493 -43.10 22.77 -32.01
CA ASN A 493 -42.50 23.98 -32.61
C ASN A 493 -41.06 24.08 -32.05
N GLY A 494 -39.98 24.07 -32.77
CA GLY A 494 -39.73 24.48 -34.15
C GLY A 494 -39.09 25.89 -34.21
N TYR A 495 -37.77 25.94 -34.44
CA TYR A 495 -37.05 26.92 -35.23
C TYR A 495 -35.55 26.51 -35.22
N LYS A 496 -35.00 25.97 -36.31
CA LYS A 496 -34.37 26.53 -37.49
C LYS A 496 -33.34 27.60 -37.11
N GLY A 497 -32.12 27.58 -37.55
CA GLY A 497 -31.43 26.83 -38.60
C GLY A 497 -30.29 27.68 -39.21
N ARG A 498 -29.44 26.99 -39.96
CA ARG A 498 -28.45 27.46 -40.96
C ARG A 498 -27.04 27.70 -40.41
N SER A 499 -26.07 26.83 -40.67
CA SER A 499 -25.40 26.40 -41.94
C SER A 499 -24.83 27.50 -42.82
N ARG A 500 -23.58 27.32 -43.09
CA ARG A 500 -22.77 27.47 -44.33
C ARG A 500 -21.41 28.05 -43.96
N ASP A 501 -20.40 27.32 -44.12
CA ASP A 501 -19.60 26.94 -45.32
C ASP A 501 -18.68 28.08 -45.81
N ASP A 502 -17.51 27.58 -46.00
CA ASP A 502 -16.56 27.84 -47.09
C ASP A 502 -15.54 29.01 -47.01
N ASN A 503 -14.36 28.58 -47.04
CA ASN A 503 -13.36 28.63 -48.14
C ASN A 503 -12.15 29.53 -47.97
N ARG A 504 -11.03 28.84 -48.04
CA ARG A 504 -9.83 29.09 -48.87
C ARG A 504 -9.07 30.41 -48.75
N SER A 505 -7.85 30.14 -48.53
CA SER A 505 -6.68 30.47 -49.36
C SER A 505 -5.85 31.69 -49.01
N SER A 506 -4.63 31.36 -48.80
CA SER A 506 -3.43 31.87 -49.46
C SER A 506 -2.80 33.19 -49.04
N ASN A 507 -1.62 33.00 -48.61
CA ASN A 507 -0.39 33.61 -49.14
C ASN A 507 0.19 34.89 -48.54
N ARG A 508 1.42 34.69 -48.17
CA ARG A 508 2.64 35.48 -48.42
C ARG A 508 3.00 36.64 -47.50
N ASN A 509 4.16 36.30 -46.88
CA ASN A 509 5.40 37.09 -46.85
C ASN A 509 5.47 38.43 -46.13
N HIS A 510 6.41 38.50 -45.30
CA HIS A 510 7.61 39.30 -45.09
C HIS A 510 7.76 39.63 -43.61
N ASP A 511 8.79 39.40 -43.03
CA ASP A 511 10.21 39.66 -42.99
C ASP A 511 10.60 40.36 -41.68
N GLU A 512 11.71 39.89 -41.15
CA GLU A 512 12.71 40.61 -40.36
C GLU A 512 12.42 40.96 -38.88
N GLY A 513 13.26 40.40 -38.02
CA GLY A 513 13.49 40.91 -36.68
C GLY A 513 14.28 40.00 -35.75
N CYS A 514 15.52 39.82 -36.07
CA CYS A 514 16.61 39.27 -35.26
C CYS A 514 16.60 39.74 -33.81
N LYS A 515 16.70 38.80 -32.81
CA LYS A 515 17.55 38.94 -31.63
C LYS A 515 17.92 37.59 -31.03
N GLN A 516 19.19 37.31 -31.10
CA GLN A 516 19.95 36.28 -30.45
C GLN A 516 19.83 36.38 -28.93
N SER A 517 19.66 35.24 -28.25
CA SER A 517 20.18 35.06 -26.91
C SER A 517 20.78 33.66 -26.74
N SER A 518 22.02 33.72 -26.39
CA SER A 518 23.07 32.73 -26.27
C SER A 518 22.73 31.50 -25.43
N LYS A 519 22.99 30.34 -26.02
CA LYS A 519 23.22 29.07 -25.34
C LYS A 519 24.58 29.11 -24.65
N ARG A 520 24.64 28.97 -23.32
CA ARG A 520 25.88 28.64 -22.61
C ARG A 520 25.91 27.12 -22.43
N SER A 521 26.79 26.49 -23.17
CA SER A 521 27.28 25.13 -22.96
C SER A 521 28.35 25.13 -21.87
N TYR A 522 28.19 24.30 -20.84
CA TYR A 522 29.28 24.00 -19.90
C TYR A 522 29.91 22.67 -20.28
N THR A 523 31.17 22.77 -20.72
CA THR A 523 32.06 21.63 -20.92
C THR A 523 32.80 21.37 -19.62
N ILE A 524 32.63 20.18 -19.07
CA ILE A 524 33.43 19.70 -17.92
C ILE A 524 34.74 19.14 -18.51
N ARG A 525 35.86 19.76 -18.16
CA ARG A 525 37.20 19.21 -18.38
C ARG A 525 37.52 18.31 -17.18
N THR A 526 37.78 17.05 -17.47
CA THR A 526 38.51 16.12 -16.59
C THR A 526 39.99 16.46 -16.67
N ASN A 527 40.62 16.69 -15.54
CA ASN A 527 42.06 16.61 -15.41
C ASN A 527 42.36 15.52 -14.40
N ASP A 528 43.29 14.70 -14.76
CA ASP A 528 44.06 13.61 -14.25
C ASP A 528 43.97 13.26 -12.75
#